data_f673b80c2de8d58a2a1f12146463deb1
#
_entry.id   f673b80c2de8d58a2a1f12146463deb1
#
_cell.length_a   1.000
_cell.length_b   1.000
_cell.length_c   1.000
_cell.angle_alpha   90.00
_cell.angle_beta   90.00
_cell.angle_gamma   90.00
#
_symmetry.space_group_name_H-M   'P 1'
#
loop_
_entity.id
_entity.type
_entity.pdbx_description
1 polymer ?
#
loop_
_entity_poly.entity_id
_entity_poly.type
_entity_poly.pdbx_seq_one_letter_code
_entity_poly.pdbx_strand_id
1 'polypeptide(L)'
;MSMSIRSGFVSIIGKPNVGKSTLMNALIGERLSIITNKPQTTRKRILGILNATGYQIIFLDTPGILNPEYLLQERMLEYVFQSVKDSDVILVMIDVDSDPGGLKTFSDERVKEVLKENKSKKILLLNKIDLSNQTDIEKLINQYSDKSNFEKVIPISAKEGFNLDTVIDSIVELLPEHPKYFPEDQITDENERFFVTEIIREKVFERYRDEIPYSTEVLIAEFKERENAKDFISAEIVVEKETQKPIILGAKGEAIKNLGQSARKEIENFLQREVYLELRVKVREKWRSNPNMLKNFGYTTDNE
;
A
#
# COMPACT_ATOMS: atom_id res chain seq x y z
N MET A 1 -31.05 -12.58 -20.74
CA MET A 1 -29.63 -12.61 -21.06
C MET A 1 -28.90 -12.45 -19.74
N SER A 2 -28.12 -13.43 -19.28
CA SER A 2 -27.27 -13.24 -18.09
C SER A 2 -26.25 -12.16 -18.45
N MET A 3 -26.22 -11.06 -17.71
CA MET A 3 -25.12 -10.09 -17.86
C MET A 3 -23.80 -10.84 -17.64
N SER A 4 -22.89 -10.77 -18.60
CA SER A 4 -21.54 -11.31 -18.39
C SER A 4 -20.87 -10.51 -17.30
N ILE A 5 -20.40 -11.20 -16.25
CA ILE A 5 -19.65 -10.57 -15.14
C ILE A 5 -18.21 -10.39 -15.59
N ARG A 6 -17.63 -9.23 -15.31
CA ARG A 6 -16.20 -8.96 -15.52
C ARG A 6 -15.49 -8.98 -14.18
N SER A 7 -14.47 -9.81 -14.06
CA SER A 7 -13.72 -9.91 -12.81
C SER A 7 -12.25 -10.19 -13.09
N GLY A 8 -11.36 -9.58 -12.30
CA GLY A 8 -9.93 -9.80 -12.43
C GLY A 8 -9.09 -8.98 -11.48
N PHE A 9 -7.78 -9.21 -11.54
CA PHE A 9 -6.77 -8.61 -10.68
C PHE A 9 -6.14 -7.38 -11.33
N VAL A 10 -5.96 -6.34 -10.52
CA VAL A 10 -5.44 -5.05 -10.96
C VAL A 10 -4.31 -4.61 -10.05
N SER A 11 -3.07 -4.63 -10.54
CA SER A 11 -1.92 -4.14 -9.79
C SER A 11 -1.77 -2.62 -9.90
N ILE A 12 -1.50 -1.97 -8.79
CA ILE A 12 -1.16 -0.55 -8.73
C ILE A 12 0.34 -0.44 -8.49
N ILE A 13 1.08 0.04 -9.49
CA ILE A 13 2.54 0.15 -9.44
C ILE A 13 3.02 1.58 -9.67
N GLY A 14 4.23 1.88 -9.21
CA GLY A 14 4.87 3.18 -9.36
C GLY A 14 5.92 3.41 -8.27
N LYS A 15 6.64 4.51 -8.37
CA LYS A 15 7.65 4.89 -7.38
C LYS A 15 7.03 5.12 -5.98
N PRO A 16 7.83 5.17 -4.91
CA PRO A 16 7.32 5.58 -3.59
C PRO A 16 6.66 6.96 -3.65
N ASN A 17 5.61 7.15 -2.83
CA ASN A 17 4.88 8.41 -2.65
C ASN A 17 4.12 8.95 -3.87
N VAL A 18 3.96 8.17 -4.94
CA VAL A 18 3.13 8.58 -6.09
C VAL A 18 1.62 8.53 -5.81
N GLY A 19 1.19 7.95 -4.67
CA GLY A 19 -0.21 7.93 -4.24
C GLY A 19 -0.95 6.61 -4.46
N LYS A 20 -0.24 5.46 -4.59
CA LYS A 20 -0.86 4.14 -4.83
C LYS A 20 -1.87 3.74 -3.77
N SER A 21 -1.48 3.75 -2.51
CA SER A 21 -2.35 3.42 -1.37
C SER A 21 -3.50 4.43 -1.21
N THR A 22 -3.24 5.70 -1.52
CA THR A 22 -4.30 6.73 -1.55
C THR A 22 -5.34 6.40 -2.62
N LEU A 23 -4.88 6.01 -3.82
CA LEU A 23 -5.77 5.63 -4.91
C LEU A 23 -6.59 4.39 -4.53
N MET A 24 -5.96 3.32 -4.02
CA MET A 24 -6.69 2.10 -3.62
C MET A 24 -7.77 2.41 -2.59
N ASN A 25 -7.43 3.12 -1.50
CA ASN A 25 -8.40 3.49 -0.48
C ASN A 25 -9.56 4.34 -1.07
N ALA A 26 -9.26 5.27 -1.97
CA ALA A 26 -10.28 6.10 -2.61
C ALA A 26 -11.20 5.31 -3.56
N LEU A 27 -10.66 4.32 -4.30
CA LEU A 27 -11.44 3.46 -5.19
C LEU A 27 -12.33 2.47 -4.44
N ILE A 28 -11.85 1.94 -3.31
CA ILE A 28 -12.60 1.00 -2.45
C ILE A 28 -13.64 1.76 -1.59
N GLY A 29 -13.34 3.01 -1.21
CA GLY A 29 -14.12 3.77 -0.24
C GLY A 29 -13.83 3.45 1.22
N GLU A 30 -12.82 2.61 1.48
CA GLU A 30 -12.40 2.15 2.80
C GLU A 30 -10.89 2.29 2.98
N ARG A 31 -10.43 2.42 4.23
CA ARG A 31 -9.02 2.58 4.54
C ARG A 31 -8.35 1.23 4.76
N LEU A 32 -7.92 0.58 3.69
CA LEU A 32 -7.22 -0.71 3.73
C LEU A 32 -5.69 -0.57 3.83
N SER A 33 -5.13 0.50 3.26
CA SER A 33 -3.69 0.78 3.32
C SER A 33 -3.40 2.03 4.11
N ILE A 34 -2.30 2.03 4.87
CA ILE A 34 -1.83 3.23 5.56
C ILE A 34 -1.24 4.23 4.57
N ILE A 35 -1.41 5.51 4.88
CA ILE A 35 -0.96 6.61 4.02
C ILE A 35 -0.04 7.52 4.82
N THR A 36 1.21 7.67 4.38
CA THR A 36 2.14 8.65 4.93
C THR A 36 2.93 9.35 3.83
N ASN A 37 3.52 10.50 4.16
CA ASN A 37 4.38 11.23 3.23
C ASN A 37 5.80 10.61 3.11
N LYS A 38 6.07 9.49 3.79
CA LYS A 38 7.36 8.84 3.78
C LYS A 38 7.40 7.68 2.79
N PRO A 39 8.51 7.42 2.10
CA PRO A 39 8.65 6.25 1.26
C PRO A 39 8.60 4.96 2.09
N GLN A 40 8.38 3.82 1.45
CA GLN A 40 8.33 2.49 2.08
C GLN A 40 7.20 2.33 3.13
N THR A 41 6.12 3.09 2.99
CA THR A 41 4.94 2.96 3.85
C THR A 41 4.28 1.61 3.64
N THR A 42 3.97 1.22 2.40
CA THR A 42 3.50 -0.11 2.05
C THR A 42 4.70 -1.04 1.90
N ARG A 43 4.72 -2.14 2.67
CA ARG A 43 5.81 -3.14 2.66
C ARG A 43 5.39 -4.49 2.14
N LYS A 44 4.09 -4.83 2.21
CA LYS A 44 3.49 -6.06 1.70
C LYS A 44 2.48 -5.72 0.60
N ARG A 45 2.13 -6.70 -0.19
CA ARG A 45 0.99 -6.60 -1.09
C ARG A 45 -0.29 -6.58 -0.26
N ILE A 46 -1.16 -5.60 -0.48
CA ILE A 46 -2.46 -5.51 0.19
C ILE A 46 -3.54 -5.68 -0.87
N LEU A 47 -4.50 -6.57 -0.60
CA LEU A 47 -5.60 -6.87 -1.48
C LEU A 47 -6.84 -6.07 -1.05
N GLY A 48 -7.45 -5.37 -2.02
CA GLY A 48 -8.69 -4.64 -1.84
C GLY A 48 -9.71 -5.03 -2.90
N ILE A 49 -10.93 -5.36 -2.51
CA ILE A 49 -11.97 -5.88 -3.39
C ILE A 49 -13.07 -4.83 -3.57
N LEU A 50 -13.29 -4.42 -4.81
CA LEU A 50 -14.41 -3.57 -5.20
C LEU A 50 -15.49 -4.43 -5.88
N ASN A 51 -16.65 -4.54 -5.23
CA ASN A 51 -17.81 -5.26 -5.73
C ASN A 51 -18.87 -4.30 -6.28
N ALA A 52 -19.37 -4.60 -7.48
CA ALA A 52 -20.51 -3.91 -8.05
C ALA A 52 -21.38 -4.85 -8.88
N THR A 53 -22.51 -4.33 -9.35
CA THR A 53 -23.35 -5.06 -10.30
C THR A 53 -22.61 -5.21 -11.63
N GLY A 54 -22.36 -6.47 -12.02
CA GLY A 54 -21.70 -6.79 -13.30
C GLY A 54 -20.19 -6.84 -13.28
N TYR A 55 -19.50 -6.44 -12.19
CA TYR A 55 -18.05 -6.60 -12.09
C TYR A 55 -17.54 -6.80 -10.66
N GLN A 56 -16.32 -7.32 -10.56
CA GLN A 56 -15.50 -7.34 -9.34
C GLN A 56 -14.06 -7.01 -9.71
N ILE A 57 -13.50 -5.99 -9.07
CA ILE A 57 -12.10 -5.61 -9.26
C ILE A 57 -11.31 -5.97 -8.00
N ILE A 58 -10.25 -6.74 -8.16
CA ILE A 58 -9.34 -7.09 -7.08
C ILE A 58 -8.07 -6.25 -7.22
N PHE A 59 -7.99 -5.16 -6.46
CA PHE A 59 -6.82 -4.30 -6.44
C PHE A 59 -5.69 -4.92 -5.62
N LEU A 60 -4.48 -4.80 -6.13
CA LEU A 60 -3.25 -5.19 -5.46
C LEU A 60 -2.42 -3.92 -5.24
N ASP A 61 -2.49 -3.34 -4.02
CA ASP A 61 -1.60 -2.25 -3.62
C ASP A 61 -0.22 -2.82 -3.33
N THR A 62 0.79 -2.26 -3.98
CA THR A 62 2.15 -2.77 -3.92
C THR A 62 3.10 -1.78 -3.27
N PRO A 63 4.22 -2.25 -2.70
CA PRO A 63 5.32 -1.38 -2.34
C PRO A 63 5.76 -0.50 -3.51
N GLY A 64 6.33 0.66 -3.20
CA GLY A 64 6.93 1.52 -4.22
C GLY A 64 8.16 0.84 -4.86
N ILE A 65 8.27 0.94 -6.19
CA ILE A 65 9.44 0.43 -6.91
C ILE A 65 10.66 1.27 -6.52
N LEU A 66 11.69 0.62 -5.99
CA LEU A 66 12.94 1.22 -5.54
C LEU A 66 14.13 0.29 -5.86
N ASN A 67 15.34 0.83 -5.78
CA ASN A 67 16.55 0.02 -5.84
C ASN A 67 16.83 -0.56 -4.45
N PRO A 68 16.82 -1.90 -4.28
CA PRO A 68 17.00 -2.52 -2.97
C PRO A 68 18.42 -2.31 -2.43
N GLU A 69 18.55 -1.95 -1.16
CA GLU A 69 19.82 -1.82 -0.43
C GLU A 69 19.98 -2.94 0.62
N TYR A 70 18.89 -3.60 1.01
CA TYR A 70 18.89 -4.69 1.98
C TYR A 70 17.71 -5.64 1.74
N LEU A 71 17.76 -6.83 2.32
CA LEU A 71 16.86 -7.95 2.02
C LEU A 71 15.37 -7.62 2.12
N LEU A 72 14.93 -6.83 3.11
CA LEU A 72 13.52 -6.43 3.19
C LEU A 72 13.07 -5.68 1.91
N GLN A 73 13.92 -4.79 1.36
CA GLN A 73 13.58 -4.07 0.14
C GLN A 73 13.58 -4.99 -1.08
N GLU A 74 14.42 -6.03 -1.10
CA GLU A 74 14.36 -7.09 -2.13
C GLU A 74 13.02 -7.81 -2.07
N ARG A 75 12.56 -8.22 -0.87
CA ARG A 75 11.23 -8.82 -0.68
C ARG A 75 10.08 -7.89 -1.10
N MET A 76 10.19 -6.60 -0.79
CA MET A 76 9.22 -5.60 -1.25
C MET A 76 9.15 -5.53 -2.77
N LEU A 77 10.28 -5.58 -3.46
CA LEU A 77 10.34 -5.58 -4.92
C LEU A 77 9.79 -6.89 -5.50
N GLU A 78 10.06 -8.04 -4.89
CA GLU A 78 9.47 -9.33 -5.27
C GLU A 78 7.94 -9.31 -5.21
N TYR A 79 7.33 -8.69 -4.18
CA TYR A 79 5.87 -8.49 -4.14
C TYR A 79 5.33 -7.66 -5.31
N VAL A 80 6.10 -6.68 -5.79
CA VAL A 80 5.72 -5.92 -7.01
C VAL A 80 5.72 -6.84 -8.23
N PHE A 81 6.79 -7.61 -8.45
CA PHE A 81 6.89 -8.53 -9.59
C PHE A 81 5.78 -9.60 -9.58
N GLN A 82 5.52 -10.21 -8.42
CA GLN A 82 4.43 -11.18 -8.27
C GLN A 82 3.07 -10.54 -8.58
N SER A 83 2.78 -9.36 -8.01
CA SER A 83 1.53 -8.67 -8.27
C SER A 83 1.33 -8.36 -9.75
N VAL A 84 2.38 -7.89 -10.43
CA VAL A 84 2.33 -7.63 -11.86
C VAL A 84 2.09 -8.91 -12.67
N LYS A 85 2.75 -10.01 -12.29
CA LYS A 85 2.59 -11.32 -12.95
C LYS A 85 1.17 -11.86 -12.83
N ASP A 86 0.53 -11.65 -11.68
CA ASP A 86 -0.81 -12.16 -11.36
C ASP A 86 -1.94 -11.28 -11.93
N SER A 87 -1.64 -10.11 -12.51
CA SER A 87 -2.65 -9.11 -12.87
C SER A 87 -3.12 -9.20 -14.32
N ASP A 88 -4.43 -8.96 -14.51
CA ASP A 88 -5.06 -8.78 -15.82
C ASP A 88 -4.84 -7.36 -16.36
N VAL A 89 -4.84 -6.37 -15.45
CA VAL A 89 -4.61 -4.95 -15.75
C VAL A 89 -3.59 -4.38 -14.80
N ILE A 90 -2.73 -3.49 -15.29
CA ILE A 90 -1.71 -2.81 -14.52
C ILE A 90 -1.97 -1.30 -14.56
N LEU A 91 -2.16 -0.68 -13.40
CA LEU A 91 -2.19 0.77 -13.24
C LEU A 91 -0.77 1.27 -12.95
N VAL A 92 -0.20 1.98 -13.90
CA VAL A 92 1.12 2.59 -13.75
C VAL A 92 0.93 4.03 -13.32
N MET A 93 1.40 4.40 -12.14
CA MET A 93 1.21 5.75 -11.59
C MET A 93 2.48 6.58 -11.66
N ILE A 94 2.34 7.81 -12.12
CA ILE A 94 3.36 8.86 -11.99
C ILE A 94 2.80 10.04 -11.20
N ASP A 95 3.68 10.72 -10.49
CA ASP A 95 3.39 11.93 -9.74
C ASP A 95 3.80 13.13 -10.59
N VAL A 96 2.83 13.88 -11.13
CA VAL A 96 3.10 14.98 -12.06
C VAL A 96 3.77 16.18 -11.41
N ASP A 97 3.75 16.30 -10.07
CA ASP A 97 4.43 17.35 -9.33
C ASP A 97 5.94 17.05 -9.19
N SER A 98 6.28 15.86 -8.69
CA SER A 98 7.69 15.48 -8.45
C SER A 98 8.42 14.90 -9.67
N ASP A 99 7.67 14.43 -10.68
CA ASP A 99 8.16 13.88 -11.95
C ASP A 99 7.32 14.39 -13.13
N PRO A 100 7.37 15.71 -13.46
CA PRO A 100 6.45 16.37 -14.39
C PRO A 100 6.43 15.81 -15.82
N GLY A 101 7.42 15.02 -16.19
CA GLY A 101 7.47 14.37 -17.50
C GLY A 101 7.43 12.85 -17.45
N GLY A 102 7.31 12.25 -16.26
CA GLY A 102 7.45 10.81 -16.07
C GLY A 102 8.87 10.29 -16.34
N LEU A 103 9.82 11.18 -16.65
CA LEU A 103 11.17 10.81 -17.08
C LEU A 103 11.93 10.07 -15.99
N LYS A 104 11.84 10.52 -14.74
CA LYS A 104 12.48 9.84 -13.60
C LYS A 104 11.90 8.43 -13.38
N THR A 105 10.60 8.27 -13.62
CA THR A 105 9.93 6.97 -13.49
C THR A 105 10.31 6.04 -14.64
N PHE A 106 10.16 6.47 -15.89
CA PHE A 106 10.38 5.61 -17.04
C PHE A 106 11.86 5.43 -17.45
N SER A 107 12.79 6.23 -16.91
CA SER A 107 14.23 5.96 -17.04
C SER A 107 14.75 4.95 -16.03
N ASP A 108 14.02 4.68 -14.97
CA ASP A 108 14.40 3.76 -13.90
C ASP A 108 14.41 2.31 -14.42
N GLU A 109 15.55 1.61 -14.27
CA GLU A 109 15.73 0.25 -14.80
C GLU A 109 14.78 -0.76 -14.14
N ARG A 110 14.45 -0.59 -12.86
CA ARG A 110 13.51 -1.48 -12.15
C ARG A 110 12.08 -1.28 -12.64
N VAL A 111 11.67 -0.04 -12.92
CA VAL A 111 10.38 0.23 -13.55
C VAL A 111 10.30 -0.38 -14.94
N LYS A 112 11.37 -0.24 -15.75
CA LYS A 112 11.44 -0.88 -17.07
C LYS A 112 11.36 -2.40 -17.00
N GLU A 113 12.07 -3.01 -16.05
CA GLU A 113 12.06 -4.45 -15.80
C GLU A 113 10.64 -4.92 -15.46
N VAL A 114 9.99 -4.31 -14.47
CA VAL A 114 8.60 -4.62 -14.06
C VAL A 114 7.63 -4.48 -15.24
N LEU A 115 7.77 -3.43 -16.06
CA LEU A 115 6.87 -3.21 -17.20
C LEU A 115 7.09 -4.19 -18.37
N LYS A 116 8.29 -4.80 -18.50
CA LYS A 116 8.59 -5.80 -19.53
C LYS A 116 8.09 -7.19 -19.18
N GLU A 117 8.02 -7.52 -17.91
CA GLU A 117 7.71 -8.86 -17.39
C GLU A 117 6.30 -9.34 -17.75
N ASN A 118 5.37 -8.44 -18.08
CA ASN A 118 3.98 -8.81 -18.28
C ASN A 118 3.36 -8.21 -19.56
N LYS A 119 2.58 -9.05 -20.26
CA LYS A 119 1.79 -8.66 -21.44
C LYS A 119 0.43 -8.08 -21.08
N SER A 120 0.08 -7.96 -19.80
CA SER A 120 -1.19 -7.42 -19.35
C SER A 120 -1.41 -5.99 -19.82
N LYS A 121 -2.65 -5.62 -20.01
CA LYS A 121 -3.05 -4.29 -20.45
C LYS A 121 -2.65 -3.26 -19.40
N LYS A 122 -2.15 -2.10 -19.82
CA LYS A 122 -1.60 -1.08 -18.95
C LYS A 122 -2.37 0.23 -19.10
N ILE A 123 -2.73 0.84 -17.97
CA ILE A 123 -3.29 2.19 -17.91
C ILE A 123 -2.27 3.09 -17.22
N LEU A 124 -1.94 4.22 -17.81
CA LEU A 124 -1.11 5.24 -17.19
C LEU A 124 -1.98 6.23 -16.42
N LEU A 125 -1.71 6.39 -15.14
CA LEU A 125 -2.37 7.35 -14.27
C LEU A 125 -1.42 8.53 -13.98
N LEU A 126 -1.82 9.72 -14.42
CA LEU A 126 -1.15 10.97 -14.11
C LEU A 126 -1.75 11.52 -12.83
N ASN A 127 -1.12 11.22 -11.68
CA ASN A 127 -1.66 11.58 -10.36
C ASN A 127 -1.12 12.91 -9.84
N LYS A 128 -1.87 13.51 -8.92
CA LYS A 128 -1.63 14.80 -8.27
C LYS A 128 -1.78 15.98 -9.22
N ILE A 129 -2.73 15.89 -10.15
CA ILE A 129 -3.00 16.99 -11.09
C ILE A 129 -3.48 18.26 -10.40
N ASP A 130 -3.98 18.15 -9.16
CA ASP A 130 -4.30 19.26 -8.26
C ASP A 130 -3.10 20.16 -7.93
N LEU A 131 -1.87 19.63 -8.13
CA LEU A 131 -0.59 20.36 -7.94
C LEU A 131 0.03 20.84 -9.27
N SER A 132 -0.65 20.69 -10.42
CA SER A 132 -0.15 21.01 -11.74
C SER A 132 -1.14 21.92 -12.49
N ASN A 133 -0.76 22.37 -13.69
CA ASN A 133 -1.62 23.17 -14.54
C ASN A 133 -2.15 22.34 -15.74
N GLN A 134 -3.30 22.77 -16.27
CA GLN A 134 -3.98 22.07 -17.35
C GLN A 134 -3.12 21.87 -18.59
N THR A 135 -2.36 22.89 -19.00
CA THR A 135 -1.53 22.84 -20.23
C THR A 135 -0.46 21.76 -20.15
N ASP A 136 0.18 21.57 -18.99
CA ASP A 136 1.20 20.56 -18.83
C ASP A 136 0.61 19.15 -18.76
N ILE A 137 -0.57 19.00 -18.15
CA ILE A 137 -1.30 17.73 -18.16
C ILE A 137 -1.73 17.34 -19.58
N GLU A 138 -2.25 18.26 -20.39
CA GLU A 138 -2.61 18.00 -21.79
C GLU A 138 -1.39 17.56 -22.63
N LYS A 139 -0.23 18.20 -22.43
CA LYS A 139 1.02 17.78 -23.09
C LYS A 139 1.40 16.33 -22.73
N LEU A 140 1.28 15.96 -21.43
CA LEU A 140 1.58 14.61 -20.97
C LEU A 140 0.61 13.58 -21.55
N ILE A 141 -0.69 13.88 -21.58
CA ILE A 141 -1.69 13.02 -22.20
C ILE A 141 -1.31 12.76 -23.67
N ASN A 142 -1.05 13.80 -24.45
CA ASN A 142 -0.68 13.69 -25.86
C ASN A 142 0.63 12.90 -26.02
N GLN A 143 1.65 13.20 -25.19
CA GLN A 143 2.95 12.50 -25.25
C GLN A 143 2.83 11.01 -25.06
N TYR A 144 1.98 10.54 -24.13
CA TYR A 144 1.87 9.13 -23.78
C TYR A 144 0.79 8.39 -24.56
N SER A 145 -0.24 9.08 -25.08
CA SER A 145 -1.26 8.46 -25.92
C SER A 145 -0.71 8.04 -27.30
N ASP A 146 0.17 8.84 -27.89
CA ASP A 146 0.69 8.57 -29.25
C ASP A 146 1.86 7.61 -29.32
N LYS A 147 2.59 7.40 -28.23
CA LYS A 147 3.92 6.73 -28.24
C LYS A 147 4.05 5.55 -27.29
N SER A 148 3.00 5.20 -26.59
CA SER A 148 3.14 4.26 -25.48
C SER A 148 2.36 2.96 -25.65
N ASN A 149 2.83 1.92 -24.95
CA ASN A 149 2.11 0.66 -24.78
C ASN A 149 1.01 0.75 -23.72
N PHE A 150 0.40 1.95 -23.52
CA PHE A 150 -0.70 2.14 -22.60
C PHE A 150 -2.03 2.18 -23.36
N GLU A 151 -3.02 1.43 -22.88
CA GLU A 151 -4.37 1.41 -23.45
C GLU A 151 -5.08 2.76 -23.22
N LYS A 152 -4.84 3.41 -22.08
CA LYS A 152 -5.37 4.72 -21.72
C LYS A 152 -4.36 5.51 -20.88
N VAL A 153 -4.47 6.84 -20.98
CA VAL A 153 -3.75 7.81 -20.12
C VAL A 153 -4.78 8.64 -19.41
N ILE A 154 -4.85 8.56 -18.09
CA ILE A 154 -5.93 9.16 -17.29
C ILE A 154 -5.33 10.13 -16.26
N PRO A 155 -5.63 11.42 -16.34
CA PRO A 155 -5.27 12.39 -15.31
C PRO A 155 -6.20 12.23 -14.09
N ILE A 156 -5.62 12.13 -12.89
CA ILE A 156 -6.37 11.94 -11.64
C ILE A 156 -5.82 12.79 -10.49
N SER A 157 -6.64 13.03 -9.49
CA SER A 157 -6.19 13.35 -8.14
C SER A 157 -6.77 12.31 -7.19
N ALA A 158 -5.95 11.35 -6.78
CA ALA A 158 -6.36 10.30 -5.84
C ALA A 158 -6.77 10.89 -4.48
N LYS A 159 -6.14 12.00 -4.07
CA LYS A 159 -6.43 12.70 -2.82
C LYS A 159 -7.79 13.41 -2.85
N GLU A 160 -8.09 14.09 -3.94
CA GLU A 160 -9.32 14.86 -4.10
C GLU A 160 -10.48 14.02 -4.72
N GLY A 161 -10.25 12.74 -5.01
CA GLY A 161 -11.24 11.85 -5.61
C GLY A 161 -11.58 12.20 -7.06
N PHE A 162 -10.73 12.98 -7.74
CA PHE A 162 -11.03 13.44 -9.10
C PHE A 162 -10.75 12.36 -10.14
N ASN A 163 -11.72 12.16 -11.02
CA ASN A 163 -11.70 11.30 -12.21
C ASN A 163 -11.53 9.79 -11.90
N LEU A 164 -11.94 9.35 -10.70
CA LEU A 164 -11.81 7.95 -10.27
C LEU A 164 -12.82 7.04 -10.96
N ASP A 165 -14.01 7.52 -11.28
CA ASP A 165 -15.02 6.76 -12.03
C ASP A 165 -14.48 6.38 -13.42
N THR A 166 -13.78 7.29 -14.11
CA THR A 166 -13.13 6.99 -15.39
C THR A 166 -12.07 5.90 -15.27
N VAL A 167 -11.36 5.83 -14.13
CA VAL A 167 -10.41 4.74 -13.86
C VAL A 167 -11.15 3.42 -13.73
N ILE A 168 -12.23 3.37 -12.94
CA ILE A 168 -13.05 2.16 -12.76
C ILE A 168 -13.61 1.68 -14.10
N ASP A 169 -14.25 2.56 -14.87
CA ASP A 169 -14.82 2.23 -16.17
C ASP A 169 -13.77 1.68 -17.13
N SER A 170 -12.60 2.32 -17.16
CA SER A 170 -11.47 1.89 -18.00
C SER A 170 -10.93 0.52 -17.59
N ILE A 171 -10.86 0.22 -16.29
CA ILE A 171 -10.48 -1.10 -15.79
C ILE A 171 -11.51 -2.13 -16.25
N VAL A 172 -12.81 -1.87 -16.00
CA VAL A 172 -13.89 -2.81 -16.32
C VAL A 172 -13.93 -3.16 -17.82
N GLU A 173 -13.67 -2.19 -18.71
CA GLU A 173 -13.56 -2.43 -20.15
C GLU A 173 -12.44 -3.43 -20.51
N LEU A 174 -11.37 -3.43 -19.73
CA LEU A 174 -10.18 -4.23 -19.99
C LEU A 174 -10.19 -5.59 -19.28
N LEU A 175 -11.01 -5.77 -18.24
CA LEU A 175 -11.10 -7.02 -17.50
C LEU A 175 -11.71 -8.15 -18.33
N PRO A 176 -11.27 -9.41 -18.08
CA PRO A 176 -11.87 -10.58 -18.71
C PRO A 176 -13.30 -10.83 -18.20
N GLU A 177 -14.07 -11.57 -18.99
CA GLU A 177 -15.31 -12.19 -18.54
C GLU A 177 -14.98 -13.37 -17.63
N HIS A 178 -15.27 -13.23 -16.34
CA HIS A 178 -15.01 -14.25 -15.33
C HIS A 178 -16.01 -14.10 -14.17
N PRO A 179 -16.47 -15.19 -13.55
CA PRO A 179 -17.22 -15.12 -12.30
C PRO A 179 -16.45 -14.36 -11.20
N LYS A 180 -17.17 -13.84 -10.20
CA LYS A 180 -16.53 -13.21 -9.05
C LYS A 180 -15.60 -14.20 -8.32
N TYR A 181 -14.44 -13.75 -7.92
CA TYR A 181 -13.43 -14.55 -7.18
C TYR A 181 -13.75 -14.61 -5.69
N PHE A 182 -14.35 -13.55 -5.15
CA PHE A 182 -14.62 -13.38 -3.72
C PHE A 182 -16.10 -13.11 -3.46
N PRO A 183 -16.60 -13.42 -2.25
CA PRO A 183 -17.94 -13.02 -1.81
C PRO A 183 -18.19 -11.52 -1.97
N GLU A 184 -19.45 -11.13 -2.17
CA GLU A 184 -19.80 -9.72 -2.47
C GLU A 184 -19.63 -8.77 -1.28
N ASP A 185 -19.65 -9.27 -0.08
CA ASP A 185 -19.47 -8.56 1.19
C ASP A 185 -17.99 -8.47 1.63
N GLN A 186 -17.10 -9.18 0.94
CA GLN A 186 -15.67 -9.17 1.27
C GLN A 186 -14.99 -7.98 0.59
N ILE A 187 -14.26 -7.19 1.36
CA ILE A 187 -13.50 -6.02 0.88
C ILE A 187 -11.97 -6.22 0.91
N THR A 188 -11.48 -7.23 1.64
CA THR A 188 -10.06 -7.59 1.75
C THR A 188 -9.92 -9.02 2.25
N ASP A 189 -8.73 -9.61 2.12
CA ASP A 189 -8.35 -10.89 2.72
C ASP A 189 -7.60 -10.74 4.06
N GLU A 190 -7.32 -9.51 4.47
CA GLU A 190 -6.60 -9.22 5.71
C GLU A 190 -7.55 -9.22 6.93
N ASN A 191 -7.00 -9.58 8.08
CA ASN A 191 -7.72 -9.63 9.36
C ASN A 191 -7.50 -8.37 10.22
N GLU A 192 -8.30 -8.23 11.29
CA GLU A 192 -8.20 -7.09 12.22
C GLU A 192 -6.79 -6.92 12.82
N ARG A 193 -6.07 -8.00 13.08
CA ARG A 193 -4.70 -7.94 13.62
C ARG A 193 -3.74 -7.26 12.66
N PHE A 194 -3.88 -7.50 11.37
CA PHE A 194 -3.09 -6.83 10.34
C PHE A 194 -3.33 -5.31 10.38
N PHE A 195 -4.59 -4.87 10.38
CA PHE A 195 -4.92 -3.44 10.41
C PHE A 195 -4.45 -2.77 11.70
N VAL A 196 -4.57 -3.42 12.85
CA VAL A 196 -4.04 -2.91 14.13
C VAL A 196 -2.51 -2.73 14.05
N THR A 197 -1.81 -3.69 13.45
CA THR A 197 -0.36 -3.60 13.21
C THR A 197 -0.04 -2.38 12.34
N GLU A 198 -0.75 -2.23 11.22
CA GLU A 198 -0.53 -1.13 10.29
C GLU A 198 -0.86 0.24 10.91
N ILE A 199 -1.94 0.35 11.69
CA ILE A 199 -2.27 1.59 12.42
C ILE A 199 -1.14 1.99 13.38
N ILE A 200 -0.60 1.06 14.15
CA ILE A 200 0.53 1.35 15.05
C ILE A 200 1.76 1.76 14.23
N ARG A 201 2.06 1.06 13.14
CA ARG A 201 3.19 1.34 12.26
C ARG A 201 3.06 2.72 11.58
N GLU A 202 1.86 3.11 11.17
CA GLU A 202 1.58 4.45 10.66
C GLU A 202 1.92 5.52 11.68
N LYS A 203 1.51 5.35 12.95
CA LYS A 203 1.83 6.31 14.02
C LYS A 203 3.33 6.39 14.30
N VAL A 204 4.08 5.31 14.09
CA VAL A 204 5.56 5.36 14.10
C VAL A 204 6.07 6.20 12.92
N PHE A 205 5.54 5.99 11.70
CA PHE A 205 5.92 6.77 10.53
C PHE A 205 5.59 8.27 10.68
N GLU A 206 4.46 8.62 11.26
CA GLU A 206 4.06 10.01 11.48
C GLU A 206 4.98 10.73 12.49
N ARG A 207 5.32 10.06 13.60
CA ARG A 207 5.95 10.69 14.77
C ARG A 207 7.47 10.71 14.71
N TYR A 208 8.09 9.66 14.17
CA TYR A 208 9.55 9.53 14.16
C TYR A 208 10.11 9.93 12.80
N ARG A 209 11.39 10.30 12.79
CA ARG A 209 12.11 10.79 11.60
C ARG A 209 13.32 9.91 11.30
N ASP A 210 14.06 10.32 10.31
CA ASP A 210 15.33 9.71 9.86
C ASP A 210 15.15 8.20 9.60
N GLU A 211 16.00 7.37 10.11
CA GLU A 211 15.98 5.92 9.90
C GLU A 211 14.97 5.16 10.77
N ILE A 212 14.39 5.76 11.81
CA ILE A 212 13.53 5.07 12.78
C ILE A 212 12.31 4.40 12.11
N PRO A 213 11.50 5.09 11.27
CA PRO A 213 10.36 4.46 10.59
C PRO A 213 10.77 3.25 9.74
N TYR A 214 11.91 3.35 9.07
CA TYR A 214 12.38 2.32 8.12
C TYR A 214 13.00 1.11 8.82
N SER A 215 13.50 1.28 10.03
CA SER A 215 14.11 0.23 10.87
C SER A 215 13.13 -0.38 11.89
N THR A 216 11.87 0.06 11.86
CA THR A 216 10.85 -0.40 12.80
C THR A 216 9.88 -1.38 12.13
N GLU A 217 9.53 -2.45 12.87
CA GLU A 217 8.42 -3.36 12.56
C GLU A 217 7.47 -3.43 13.76
N VAL A 218 6.21 -3.77 13.52
CA VAL A 218 5.21 -3.93 14.57
C VAL A 218 4.64 -5.34 14.53
N LEU A 219 4.58 -5.99 15.66
CA LEU A 219 4.07 -7.35 15.79
C LEU A 219 3.01 -7.39 16.90
N ILE A 220 1.88 -8.03 16.63
CA ILE A 220 0.88 -8.30 17.67
C ILE A 220 1.29 -9.54 18.47
N ALA A 221 1.70 -9.33 19.71
CA ALA A 221 2.04 -10.41 20.64
C ALA A 221 0.78 -11.09 21.20
N GLU A 222 -0.26 -10.30 21.47
CA GLU A 222 -1.51 -10.81 22.01
C GLU A 222 -2.68 -9.93 21.55
N PHE A 223 -3.78 -10.57 21.16
CA PHE A 223 -5.04 -9.93 20.82
C PHE A 223 -6.17 -10.78 21.40
N LYS A 224 -6.81 -10.25 22.44
CA LYS A 224 -7.91 -10.91 23.15
C LYS A 224 -9.15 -10.04 23.11
N GLU A 225 -10.16 -10.52 22.42
CA GLU A 225 -11.50 -9.99 22.52
C GLU A 225 -12.10 -10.36 23.88
N ARG A 226 -12.81 -9.42 24.49
CA ARG A 226 -13.39 -9.61 25.83
C ARG A 226 -14.86 -9.20 25.84
N GLU A 227 -15.73 -10.13 26.21
CA GLU A 227 -17.12 -9.80 26.48
C GLU A 227 -17.22 -8.88 27.71
N ASN A 228 -17.93 -7.77 27.57
CA ASN A 228 -18.17 -6.78 28.63
C ASN A 228 -16.93 -6.07 29.23
N ALA A 229 -15.80 -6.07 28.52
CA ALA A 229 -14.58 -5.36 28.89
C ALA A 229 -13.84 -4.87 27.65
N LYS A 230 -12.85 -3.97 27.84
CA LYS A 230 -11.98 -3.52 26.74
C LYS A 230 -11.19 -4.68 26.17
N ASP A 231 -11.13 -4.79 24.85
CA ASP A 231 -10.24 -5.73 24.19
C ASP A 231 -8.79 -5.49 24.62
N PHE A 232 -8.05 -6.57 24.82
CA PHE A 232 -6.63 -6.46 25.18
C PHE A 232 -5.74 -6.69 23.97
N ILE A 233 -4.93 -5.69 23.64
CA ILE A 233 -3.95 -5.76 22.57
C ILE A 233 -2.56 -5.46 23.14
N SER A 234 -1.64 -6.42 23.02
CA SER A 234 -0.22 -6.22 23.30
C SER A 234 0.57 -6.26 21.99
N ALA A 235 1.27 -5.17 21.68
CA ALA A 235 2.07 -5.05 20.48
C ALA A 235 3.54 -4.76 20.80
N GLU A 236 4.42 -5.37 19.99
CA GLU A 236 5.86 -5.19 20.05
C GLU A 236 6.32 -4.27 18.91
N ILE A 237 6.92 -3.15 19.26
CA ILE A 237 7.63 -2.28 18.32
C ILE A 237 9.07 -2.77 18.26
N VAL A 238 9.40 -3.46 17.18
CA VAL A 238 10.75 -3.99 16.94
C VAL A 238 11.61 -2.92 16.29
N VAL A 239 12.79 -2.67 16.83
CA VAL A 239 13.81 -1.79 16.25
C VAL A 239 15.11 -2.57 15.99
N GLU A 240 15.99 -2.05 15.15
CA GLU A 240 17.17 -2.75 14.69
C GLU A 240 18.40 -2.58 15.61
N LYS A 241 18.47 -1.46 16.35
CA LYS A 241 19.63 -1.11 17.18
C LYS A 241 19.23 -0.71 18.59
N GLU A 242 20.06 -1.01 19.59
CA GLU A 242 19.83 -0.57 20.98
C GLU A 242 19.72 0.96 21.11
N THR A 243 20.44 1.72 20.27
CA THR A 243 20.36 3.19 20.26
C THR A 243 19.00 3.74 19.79
N GLN A 244 18.21 2.95 19.09
CA GLN A 244 16.89 3.36 18.58
C GLN A 244 15.78 3.18 19.64
N LYS A 245 15.96 2.24 20.56
CA LYS A 245 14.99 1.97 21.63
C LYS A 245 14.68 3.20 22.51
N PRO A 246 15.69 3.94 23.05
CA PRO A 246 15.42 5.15 23.81
C PRO A 246 14.73 6.25 22.99
N ILE A 247 14.91 6.30 21.67
CA ILE A 247 14.23 7.26 20.79
C ILE A 247 12.73 6.96 20.75
N ILE A 248 12.35 5.68 20.60
CA ILE A 248 10.94 5.26 20.62
C ILE A 248 10.32 5.51 22.00
N LEU A 249 11.05 5.19 23.08
CA LEU A 249 10.53 5.37 24.44
C LEU A 249 10.37 6.87 24.79
N GLY A 250 11.36 7.68 24.41
CA GLY A 250 11.44 9.09 24.83
C GLY A 250 11.79 9.28 26.29
N ALA A 251 11.92 10.52 26.71
CA ALA A 251 12.21 10.87 28.10
C ALA A 251 11.11 10.32 29.02
N LYS A 252 11.50 9.52 30.02
CA LYS A 252 10.59 8.88 30.99
C LYS A 252 9.41 8.11 30.37
N GLY A 253 9.55 7.63 29.12
CA GLY A 253 8.51 6.89 28.39
C GLY A 253 7.40 7.76 27.79
N GLU A 254 7.60 9.06 27.68
CA GLU A 254 6.56 10.00 27.25
C GLU A 254 6.25 9.84 25.74
N ALA A 255 7.27 9.59 24.91
CA ALA A 255 7.06 9.42 23.47
C ALA A 255 6.23 8.17 23.14
N ILE A 256 6.54 7.02 23.73
CA ILE A 256 5.77 5.79 23.52
C ILE A 256 4.35 5.89 24.11
N LYS A 257 4.17 6.61 25.22
CA LYS A 257 2.83 6.88 25.79
C LYS A 257 1.98 7.68 24.79
N ASN A 258 2.51 8.74 24.24
CA ASN A 258 1.82 9.57 23.25
C ASN A 258 1.54 8.82 21.94
N LEU A 259 2.46 7.96 21.49
CA LEU A 259 2.24 7.06 20.37
C LEU A 259 1.11 6.09 20.67
N GLY A 260 1.13 5.44 21.83
CA GLY A 260 0.09 4.50 22.25
C GLY A 260 -1.30 5.15 22.36
N GLN A 261 -1.40 6.38 22.85
CA GLN A 261 -2.67 7.10 22.93
C GLN A 261 -3.25 7.39 21.54
N SER A 262 -2.43 7.85 20.58
CA SER A 262 -2.90 8.12 19.23
C SER A 262 -3.24 6.84 18.46
N ALA A 263 -2.43 5.78 18.60
CA ALA A 263 -2.69 4.48 17.99
C ALA A 263 -3.97 3.87 18.55
N ARG A 264 -4.15 3.88 19.89
CA ARG A 264 -5.36 3.35 20.54
C ARG A 264 -6.62 4.02 20.00
N LYS A 265 -6.64 5.36 19.93
CA LYS A 265 -7.81 6.09 19.40
C LYS A 265 -8.18 5.66 18.00
N GLU A 266 -7.19 5.48 17.14
CA GLU A 266 -7.41 5.04 15.75
C GLU A 266 -7.86 3.57 15.69
N ILE A 267 -7.29 2.69 16.52
CA ILE A 267 -7.68 1.29 16.64
C ILE A 267 -9.13 1.17 17.14
N GLU A 268 -9.52 1.94 18.17
CA GLU A 268 -10.90 1.97 18.70
C GLU A 268 -11.88 2.45 17.60
N ASN A 269 -11.50 3.45 16.80
CA ASN A 269 -12.31 3.90 15.66
C ASN A 269 -12.43 2.81 14.57
N PHE A 270 -11.37 2.07 14.30
CA PHE A 270 -11.39 0.99 13.30
C PHE A 270 -12.22 -0.21 13.78
N LEU A 271 -11.95 -0.69 14.99
CA LEU A 271 -12.63 -1.87 15.56
C LEU A 271 -14.07 -1.60 16.03
N GLN A 272 -14.45 -0.33 16.19
CA GLN A 272 -15.73 0.08 16.81
C GLN A 272 -15.92 -0.50 18.22
N ARG A 273 -14.81 -0.74 18.93
CA ARG A 273 -14.75 -1.33 20.28
C ARG A 273 -13.70 -0.60 21.13
N GLU A 274 -13.91 -0.55 22.44
CA GLU A 274 -12.89 -0.01 23.35
C GLU A 274 -11.71 -0.97 23.50
N VAL A 275 -10.47 -0.41 23.52
CA VAL A 275 -9.24 -1.17 23.56
C VAL A 275 -8.33 -0.76 24.71
N TYR A 276 -7.71 -1.74 25.36
CA TYR A 276 -6.52 -1.55 26.18
C TYR A 276 -5.29 -1.93 25.36
N LEU A 277 -4.51 -0.93 24.96
CA LEU A 277 -3.31 -1.11 24.12
C LEU A 277 -2.05 -1.05 24.98
N GLU A 278 -1.27 -2.13 24.98
CA GLU A 278 0.06 -2.21 25.58
C GLU A 278 1.11 -2.21 24.46
N LEU A 279 2.10 -1.29 24.56
CA LEU A 279 3.22 -1.21 23.61
C LEU A 279 4.53 -1.55 24.32
N ARG A 280 5.32 -2.42 23.72
CA ARG A 280 6.66 -2.79 24.18
C ARG A 280 7.67 -2.60 23.06
N VAL A 281 8.87 -2.10 23.39
CA VAL A 281 9.95 -1.94 22.42
C VAL A 281 10.95 -3.06 22.57
N LYS A 282 11.20 -3.79 21.48
CA LYS A 282 12.19 -4.87 21.41
C LYS A 282 13.27 -4.57 20.37
N VAL A 283 14.49 -4.96 20.66
CA VAL A 283 15.61 -4.86 19.72
C VAL A 283 15.82 -6.22 19.07
N ARG A 284 15.91 -6.23 17.74
CA ARG A 284 16.26 -7.38 16.92
C ARG A 284 17.30 -6.94 15.90
N GLU A 285 18.55 -7.17 16.24
CA GLU A 285 19.68 -6.70 15.44
C GLU A 285 19.60 -7.22 13.99
N LYS A 286 19.81 -6.30 13.04
CA LYS A 286 19.84 -6.57 11.59
C LYS A 286 18.63 -7.33 11.06
N TRP A 287 17.44 -7.16 11.67
CA TRP A 287 16.25 -7.91 11.30
C TRP A 287 15.87 -7.71 9.82
N ARG A 288 16.11 -6.51 9.26
CA ARG A 288 15.82 -6.22 7.84
C ARG A 288 16.67 -7.01 6.84
N SER A 289 17.79 -7.56 7.28
CA SER A 289 18.72 -8.35 6.47
C SER A 289 18.79 -9.82 6.91
N ASN A 290 17.92 -10.25 7.83
CA ASN A 290 17.89 -11.62 8.35
C ASN A 290 16.70 -12.39 7.75
N PRO A 291 16.94 -13.43 6.90
CA PRO A 291 15.86 -14.16 6.23
C PRO A 291 14.86 -14.80 7.21
N ASN A 292 15.36 -15.41 8.29
CA ASN A 292 14.50 -16.07 9.27
C ASN A 292 13.61 -15.07 10.02
N MET A 293 14.13 -13.89 10.35
CA MET A 293 13.33 -12.85 11.00
C MET A 293 12.29 -12.28 10.03
N LEU A 294 12.65 -12.05 8.78
CA LEU A 294 11.71 -11.61 7.76
C LEU A 294 10.57 -12.61 7.56
N LYS A 295 10.90 -13.90 7.48
CA LYS A 295 9.89 -14.97 7.42
C LYS A 295 8.96 -14.96 8.63
N ASN A 296 9.51 -14.84 9.85
CA ASN A 296 8.72 -14.75 11.08
C ASN A 296 7.83 -13.50 11.15
N PHE A 297 8.22 -12.43 10.49
CA PHE A 297 7.43 -11.19 10.37
C PHE A 297 6.44 -11.22 9.20
N GLY A 298 6.34 -12.36 8.51
CA GLY A 298 5.42 -12.58 7.40
C GLY A 298 5.86 -11.94 6.08
N TYR A 299 7.17 -11.72 5.89
CA TYR A 299 7.77 -11.36 4.60
C TYR A 299 8.24 -12.63 3.88
N THR A 300 7.28 -13.40 3.37
CA THR A 300 7.54 -14.64 2.60
C THR A 300 7.30 -14.39 1.12
N THR A 301 7.98 -15.14 0.28
CA THR A 301 7.75 -15.20 -1.17
C THR A 301 7.37 -16.61 -1.57
N ASP A 302 6.75 -16.78 -2.75
CA ASP A 302 6.25 -18.08 -3.23
C ASP A 302 7.34 -19.17 -3.36
N ASN A 303 8.61 -18.82 -3.19
CA ASN A 303 9.75 -19.71 -3.26
C ASN A 303 10.22 -20.22 -1.89
N GLU A 304 9.55 -19.90 -0.80
CA GLU A 304 9.86 -20.28 0.58
C GLU A 304 8.67 -20.99 1.26
#